data_20f3e65b1e44727a7704baca1330b848
#
_entry.id   20f3e65b1e44727a7704baca1330b848
#
_cell.length_a   1.000
_cell.length_b   1.000
_cell.length_c   1.000
_cell.angle_alpha   90.00
_cell.angle_beta   90.00
_cell.angle_gamma   90.00
#
_symmetry.space_group_name_H-M   'P 1'
#
loop_
_entity.id
_entity.type
_entity.pdbx_description
1 polymer ?
#
loop_
_entity_poly.entity_id
_entity_poly.type
_entity_poly.pdbx_seq_one_letter_code
_entity_poly.pdbx_strand_id
1 'polypeptide(L)'
;MTSTSPTNPAAASSTAARTSAPPTTAKPSPTPTPTAIPPVSAQAKAAGLVDVRTVVPDAVIDLRYATTNNFTKTQLYPANARCQIHNSMAAGLKTAADALRRQGLVIVFWDCYRPHAVQVQMFQIVPNPDWVARPTNYARSHESARSVDVTLARAVTGGSCPVAMRIQNHCQLDMGTGFDDFTPRAFAFATNDVSTAAQSNRALLRHAMNTGGITVYEGEWWHFDGPGSDYGRPILDVPVN
;
A
#
# COMPACT_ATOMS: atom_id res chain seq x y z
N MET A 1 37.17 -1.56 -73.40
CA MET A 1 36.01 -2.32 -73.86
C MET A 1 34.79 -1.63 -73.22
N THR A 2 33.97 -1.12 -74.07
CA THR A 2 32.83 -0.24 -73.88
C THR A 2 31.65 -0.95 -73.19
N SER A 3 31.04 -0.32 -72.24
CA SER A 3 29.71 -0.72 -71.80
C SER A 3 28.79 0.50 -71.64
N THR A 4 27.74 0.46 -72.40
CA THR A 4 26.72 1.46 -72.58
C THR A 4 25.63 1.31 -71.56
N SER A 5 25.21 2.42 -70.94
CA SER A 5 23.98 2.53 -70.15
C SER A 5 22.74 2.74 -71.03
N PRO A 6 21.56 2.21 -70.65
CA PRO A 6 20.31 2.67 -71.25
C PRO A 6 19.54 3.68 -70.32
N THR A 7 19.05 4.68 -71.00
CA THR A 7 18.18 5.76 -70.57
C THR A 7 16.78 5.27 -70.17
N ASN A 8 16.20 5.86 -69.06
CA ASN A 8 14.84 5.63 -68.55
C ASN A 8 13.96 6.83 -68.95
N PRO A 9 12.73 6.64 -69.45
CA PRO A 9 11.85 7.75 -69.77
C PRO A 9 11.00 8.16 -68.53
N ALA A 10 10.77 9.46 -68.47
CA ALA A 10 9.99 10.15 -67.41
C ALA A 10 8.52 9.73 -67.37
N ALA A 11 8.02 9.45 -66.17
CA ALA A 11 6.60 9.27 -65.89
C ALA A 11 6.02 10.56 -65.30
N ALA A 12 4.91 10.99 -65.86
CA ALA A 12 4.20 12.22 -65.49
C ALA A 12 3.57 12.12 -64.12
N SER A 13 3.76 13.13 -63.25
CA SER A 13 3.11 13.29 -61.97
C SER A 13 1.68 13.83 -62.13
N SER A 14 0.69 13.03 -61.73
CA SER A 14 -0.69 13.47 -61.54
C SER A 14 -0.86 13.94 -60.08
N THR A 15 -1.07 15.25 -59.92
CA THR A 15 -1.34 15.87 -58.60
C THR A 15 -2.80 15.73 -58.27
N ALA A 16 -3.15 14.76 -57.41
CA ALA A 16 -4.50 14.66 -56.83
C ALA A 16 -4.58 15.53 -55.58
N ALA A 17 -5.42 16.56 -55.58
CA ALA A 17 -5.73 17.41 -54.46
C ALA A 17 -6.47 16.59 -53.36
N ARG A 18 -5.83 16.43 -52.22
CA ARG A 18 -6.46 15.86 -51.02
C ARG A 18 -7.25 16.97 -50.30
N THR A 19 -8.56 16.87 -50.36
CA THR A 19 -9.46 17.67 -49.52
C THR A 19 -9.37 17.16 -48.08
N SER A 20 -8.78 17.94 -47.19
CA SER A 20 -8.72 17.66 -45.74
C SER A 20 -10.09 17.92 -45.09
N ALA A 21 -10.69 16.88 -44.53
CA ALA A 21 -11.89 17.02 -43.68
C ALA A 21 -11.50 17.74 -42.36
N PRO A 22 -12.41 18.56 -41.78
CA PRO A 22 -12.14 19.25 -40.52
C PRO A 22 -12.00 18.24 -39.36
N PRO A 23 -11.18 18.55 -38.35
CA PRO A 23 -10.98 17.67 -37.19
C PRO A 23 -12.28 17.57 -36.39
N THR A 24 -12.79 16.34 -36.26
CA THR A 24 -13.90 16.03 -35.37
C THR A 24 -13.42 16.19 -33.92
N THR A 25 -13.95 17.19 -33.20
CA THR A 25 -13.69 17.37 -31.76
C THR A 25 -14.30 16.19 -31.01
N ALA A 26 -13.45 15.28 -30.53
CA ALA A 26 -13.87 14.20 -29.68
C ALA A 26 -14.45 14.77 -28.37
N LYS A 27 -15.70 14.41 -28.06
CA LYS A 27 -16.36 14.73 -26.80
C LYS A 27 -15.50 14.16 -25.65
N PRO A 28 -15.18 14.93 -24.58
CA PRO A 28 -14.41 14.40 -23.47
C PRO A 28 -15.15 13.19 -22.86
N SER A 29 -14.42 12.10 -22.71
CA SER A 29 -14.93 10.88 -22.04
C SER A 29 -15.31 11.25 -20.60
N PRO A 30 -16.46 10.79 -20.08
CA PRO A 30 -16.84 11.10 -18.71
C PRO A 30 -15.78 10.60 -17.75
N THR A 31 -15.30 11.47 -16.85
CA THR A 31 -14.42 11.10 -15.74
C THR A 31 -15.12 9.99 -14.93
N PRO A 32 -14.49 8.85 -14.66
CA PRO A 32 -15.10 7.78 -13.89
C PRO A 32 -15.48 8.33 -12.51
N THR A 33 -16.78 8.22 -12.17
CA THR A 33 -17.28 8.52 -10.83
C THR A 33 -16.55 7.61 -9.83
N PRO A 34 -15.98 8.14 -8.73
CA PRO A 34 -15.35 7.31 -7.71
C PRO A 34 -16.34 6.21 -7.25
N THR A 35 -15.96 4.96 -7.37
CA THR A 35 -16.78 3.85 -6.89
C THR A 35 -16.93 4.01 -5.38
N ALA A 36 -18.16 4.11 -4.88
CA ALA A 36 -18.43 4.23 -3.45
C ALA A 36 -17.82 3.04 -2.70
N ILE A 37 -17.14 3.31 -1.58
CA ILE A 37 -16.59 2.26 -0.73
C ILE A 37 -17.76 1.51 -0.08
N PRO A 38 -17.91 0.19 -0.29
CA PRO A 38 -18.99 -0.57 0.33
C PRO A 38 -18.90 -0.46 1.86
N PRO A 39 -20.01 -0.46 2.60
CA PRO A 39 -19.99 -0.50 4.05
C PRO A 39 -19.29 -1.78 4.54
N VAL A 40 -18.62 -1.71 5.69
CA VAL A 40 -18.13 -2.91 6.39
C VAL A 40 -19.30 -3.77 6.86
N SER A 41 -19.08 -5.06 7.17
CA SER A 41 -20.12 -5.95 7.69
C SER A 41 -20.78 -5.39 8.95
N ALA A 42 -22.01 -5.81 9.27
CA ALA A 42 -22.69 -5.41 10.49
C ALA A 42 -21.87 -5.79 11.75
N GLN A 43 -21.19 -6.94 11.72
CA GLN A 43 -20.31 -7.40 12.80
C GLN A 43 -19.10 -6.49 12.95
N ALA A 44 -18.42 -6.13 11.84
CA ALA A 44 -17.30 -5.21 11.85
C ALA A 44 -17.71 -3.83 12.39
N LYS A 45 -18.86 -3.31 11.94
CA LYS A 45 -19.41 -2.05 12.44
C LYS A 45 -19.72 -2.10 13.93
N ALA A 46 -20.33 -3.18 14.43
CA ALA A 46 -20.61 -3.37 15.84
C ALA A 46 -19.34 -3.46 16.70
N ALA A 47 -18.24 -4.00 16.13
CA ALA A 47 -16.91 -4.02 16.74
C ALA A 47 -16.15 -2.67 16.62
N GLY A 48 -16.78 -1.63 16.07
CA GLY A 48 -16.18 -0.31 15.90
C GLY A 48 -15.16 -0.24 14.73
N LEU A 49 -15.20 -1.19 13.79
CA LEU A 49 -14.30 -1.19 12.64
C LEU A 49 -14.86 -0.36 11.49
N VAL A 50 -13.96 0.27 10.77
CA VAL A 50 -14.23 1.03 9.54
C VAL A 50 -13.22 0.66 8.46
N ASP A 51 -13.61 0.77 7.19
CA ASP A 51 -12.66 0.65 6.09
C ASP A 51 -11.75 1.89 6.09
N VAL A 52 -10.43 1.69 6.04
CA VAL A 52 -9.46 2.78 6.11
C VAL A 52 -9.66 3.82 5.01
N ARG A 53 -10.16 3.43 3.83
CA ARG A 53 -10.42 4.34 2.71
C ARG A 53 -11.54 5.35 2.99
N THR A 54 -12.39 5.08 3.98
CA THR A 54 -13.39 6.07 4.43
C THR A 54 -12.77 7.20 5.25
N VAL A 55 -11.55 7.00 5.73
CA VAL A 55 -10.77 7.92 6.57
C VAL A 55 -9.62 8.54 5.80
N VAL A 56 -8.94 7.74 4.99
CA VAL A 56 -7.81 8.10 4.11
C VAL A 56 -8.21 7.74 2.68
N PRO A 57 -8.90 8.63 1.94
CA PRO A 57 -9.47 8.30 0.63
C PRO A 57 -8.46 7.94 -0.45
N ASP A 58 -7.22 8.38 -0.31
CA ASP A 58 -6.09 8.08 -1.19
C ASP A 58 -5.19 6.95 -0.65
N ALA A 59 -5.67 6.18 0.35
CA ALA A 59 -4.97 5.00 0.83
C ALA A 59 -4.74 3.98 -0.29
N VAL A 60 -3.52 3.53 -0.44
CA VAL A 60 -3.17 2.42 -1.35
C VAL A 60 -3.24 1.13 -0.54
N ILE A 61 -4.11 0.22 -0.94
CA ILE A 61 -4.30 -1.06 -0.25
C ILE A 61 -3.51 -2.14 -0.98
N ASP A 62 -2.55 -2.75 -0.28
CA ASP A 62 -1.68 -3.84 -0.76
C ASP A 62 -1.52 -4.89 0.35
N LEU A 63 -2.65 -5.43 0.82
CA LEU A 63 -2.66 -6.41 1.92
C LEU A 63 -1.83 -7.63 1.56
N ARG A 64 -0.66 -7.77 2.17
CA ARG A 64 0.33 -8.80 1.85
C ARG A 64 -0.18 -10.20 2.18
N TYR A 65 -0.97 -10.34 3.21
CA TYR A 65 -1.54 -11.63 3.61
C TYR A 65 -2.76 -12.04 2.78
N ALA A 66 -3.28 -11.17 1.91
CA ALA A 66 -4.26 -11.52 0.89
C ALA A 66 -3.63 -12.18 -0.37
N THR A 67 -2.32 -12.34 -0.37
CA THR A 67 -1.53 -12.98 -1.43
C THR A 67 -0.48 -13.91 -0.81
N THR A 68 0.32 -14.58 -1.63
CA THR A 68 1.49 -15.36 -1.18
C THR A 68 2.77 -14.51 -1.04
N ASN A 69 2.69 -13.18 -1.28
CA ASN A 69 3.81 -12.26 -1.16
C ASN A 69 4.01 -11.79 0.30
N ASN A 70 4.22 -12.74 1.20
CA ASN A 70 4.47 -12.53 2.62
C ASN A 70 5.46 -13.60 3.12
N PHE A 71 5.89 -13.50 4.38
CA PHE A 71 6.91 -14.40 4.95
C PHE A 71 6.45 -15.86 5.06
N THR A 72 5.14 -16.12 5.21
CA THR A 72 4.61 -17.48 5.30
C THR A 72 4.51 -18.20 3.94
N LYS A 73 4.62 -17.43 2.82
CA LYS A 73 4.39 -17.91 1.45
C LYS A 73 2.99 -18.51 1.23
N THR A 74 2.06 -18.19 2.11
CA THR A 74 0.68 -18.69 2.10
C THR A 74 -0.28 -17.52 2.07
N GLN A 75 -1.36 -17.63 1.30
CA GLN A 75 -2.47 -16.68 1.35
C GLN A 75 -3.29 -16.94 2.62
N LEU A 76 -3.28 -15.99 3.55
CA LEU A 76 -3.93 -16.09 4.86
C LEU A 76 -5.26 -15.34 4.92
N TYR A 77 -5.43 -14.29 4.10
CA TYR A 77 -6.68 -13.57 3.96
C TYR A 77 -7.38 -13.94 2.65
N PRO A 78 -8.70 -13.80 2.57
CA PRO A 78 -9.39 -13.90 1.29
C PRO A 78 -8.89 -12.80 0.33
N ALA A 79 -8.93 -13.07 -0.98
CA ALA A 79 -8.42 -12.12 -1.99
C ALA A 79 -9.18 -10.77 -2.01
N ASN A 80 -10.41 -10.74 -1.49
CA ASN A 80 -11.23 -9.54 -1.35
C ASN A 80 -11.14 -8.91 0.07
N ALA A 81 -10.11 -9.26 0.85
CA ALA A 81 -9.86 -8.67 2.15
C ALA A 81 -9.75 -7.15 2.06
N ARG A 82 -10.19 -6.48 3.12
CA ARG A 82 -10.21 -5.02 3.24
C ARG A 82 -9.32 -4.60 4.41
N CYS A 83 -8.69 -3.44 4.28
CA CYS A 83 -8.00 -2.82 5.40
C CYS A 83 -9.04 -2.22 6.34
N GLN A 84 -9.40 -2.95 7.37
CA GLN A 84 -10.29 -2.50 8.44
C GLN A 84 -9.46 -2.06 9.63
N ILE A 85 -9.79 -0.91 10.19
CA ILE A 85 -9.16 -0.33 11.38
C ILE A 85 -10.24 -0.02 12.44
N HIS A 86 -9.87 -0.03 13.70
CA HIS A 86 -10.77 0.47 14.75
C HIS A 86 -10.93 1.99 14.62
N ASN A 87 -12.13 2.49 14.88
CA ASN A 87 -12.49 3.91 14.73
C ASN A 87 -11.62 4.86 15.58
N SER A 88 -11.01 4.37 16.68
CA SER A 88 -10.06 5.16 17.49
C SER A 88 -8.81 5.58 16.74
N MET A 89 -8.44 4.89 15.63
CA MET A 89 -7.31 5.25 14.79
C MET A 89 -7.64 6.30 13.73
N ALA A 90 -8.94 6.50 13.45
CA ALA A 90 -9.39 7.25 12.29
C ALA A 90 -8.84 8.68 12.23
N ALA A 91 -8.98 9.44 13.32
CA ALA A 91 -8.52 10.84 13.37
C ALA A 91 -6.99 10.93 13.21
N GLY A 92 -6.24 10.01 13.85
CA GLY A 92 -4.78 9.95 13.76
C GLY A 92 -4.30 9.63 12.34
N LEU A 93 -4.85 8.61 11.72
CA LEU A 93 -4.50 8.23 10.35
C LEU A 93 -4.85 9.34 9.34
N LYS A 94 -5.99 10.00 9.52
CA LYS A 94 -6.34 11.16 8.70
C LYS A 94 -5.30 12.28 8.84
N THR A 95 -4.88 12.61 10.04
CA THR A 95 -3.87 13.63 10.32
C THR A 95 -2.53 13.28 9.66
N ALA A 96 -2.08 12.05 9.83
CA ALA A 96 -0.85 11.53 9.20
C ALA A 96 -0.93 11.61 7.66
N ALA A 97 -2.03 11.13 7.07
CA ALA A 97 -2.24 11.15 5.63
C ALA A 97 -2.27 12.59 5.07
N ASP A 98 -2.94 13.52 5.75
CA ASP A 98 -2.99 14.93 5.34
C ASP A 98 -1.59 15.57 5.36
N ALA A 99 -0.75 15.22 6.34
CA ALA A 99 0.63 15.70 6.43
C ALA A 99 1.51 15.16 5.28
N LEU A 100 1.34 13.89 4.92
CA LEU A 100 2.07 13.22 3.84
C LEU A 100 1.60 13.71 2.46
N ARG A 101 0.31 13.92 2.27
CA ARG A 101 -0.28 14.40 1.01
C ARG A 101 0.28 15.76 0.61
N ARG A 102 0.56 16.66 1.56
CA ARG A 102 1.21 17.96 1.29
C ARG A 102 2.62 17.81 0.71
N GLN A 103 3.21 16.62 0.84
CA GLN A 103 4.54 16.26 0.30
C GLN A 103 4.43 15.37 -0.95
N GLY A 104 3.22 15.19 -1.51
CA GLY A 104 2.98 14.32 -2.67
C GLY A 104 3.15 12.83 -2.35
N LEU A 105 2.94 12.45 -1.08
CA LEU A 105 3.06 11.06 -0.61
C LEU A 105 1.71 10.52 -0.18
N VAL A 106 1.54 9.21 -0.34
CA VAL A 106 0.40 8.44 0.13
C VAL A 106 0.86 7.31 1.05
N ILE A 107 -0.04 6.86 1.93
CA ILE A 107 0.19 5.69 2.78
C ILE A 107 -0.24 4.44 2.01
N VAL A 108 0.64 3.44 2.00
CA VAL A 108 0.34 2.08 1.52
C VAL A 108 0.13 1.20 2.73
N PHE A 109 -0.98 0.49 2.79
CA PHE A 109 -1.33 -0.39 3.89
C PHE A 109 -1.05 -1.84 3.51
N TRP A 110 -0.19 -2.52 4.27
CA TRP A 110 0.22 -3.91 4.09
C TRP A 110 -0.52 -4.88 5.01
N ASP A 111 -0.85 -4.45 6.25
CA ASP A 111 -1.73 -5.14 7.17
C ASP A 111 -2.54 -4.16 8.03
N CYS A 112 -3.71 -4.60 8.48
CA CYS A 112 -4.65 -3.82 9.28
C CYS A 112 -5.26 -4.71 10.36
N TYR A 113 -6.58 -4.84 10.45
CA TYR A 113 -7.20 -5.85 11.31
C TYR A 113 -6.79 -7.26 10.89
N ARG A 114 -6.29 -8.03 11.83
CA ARG A 114 -5.88 -9.44 11.66
C ARG A 114 -6.78 -10.34 12.50
N PRO A 115 -7.61 -11.21 11.90
CA PRO A 115 -8.40 -12.17 12.68
C PRO A 115 -7.51 -13.07 13.54
N HIS A 116 -7.97 -13.40 14.73
CA HIS A 116 -7.24 -14.28 15.65
C HIS A 116 -6.85 -15.63 15.02
N ALA A 117 -7.75 -16.22 14.23
CA ALA A 117 -7.46 -17.47 13.54
C ALA A 117 -6.25 -17.35 12.59
N VAL A 118 -6.04 -16.17 11.98
CA VAL A 118 -4.88 -15.90 11.12
C VAL A 118 -3.61 -15.77 11.97
N GLN A 119 -3.67 -15.09 13.12
CA GLN A 119 -2.53 -15.02 14.05
C GLN A 119 -2.10 -16.42 14.51
N VAL A 120 -3.07 -17.28 14.84
CA VAL A 120 -2.80 -18.70 15.19
C VAL A 120 -2.13 -19.42 14.01
N GLN A 121 -2.65 -19.27 12.79
CA GLN A 121 -2.10 -19.92 11.60
C GLN A 121 -0.68 -19.42 11.29
N MET A 122 -0.42 -18.12 11.40
CA MET A 122 0.93 -17.55 11.24
C MET A 122 1.92 -18.19 12.21
N PHE A 123 1.54 -18.28 13.49
CA PHE A 123 2.41 -18.88 14.50
C PHE A 123 2.59 -20.39 14.30
N GLN A 124 1.60 -21.11 13.77
CA GLN A 124 1.76 -22.53 13.41
C GLN A 124 2.74 -22.72 12.25
N ILE A 125 2.75 -21.81 11.27
CA ILE A 125 3.66 -21.87 10.11
C ILE A 125 5.09 -21.48 10.54
N VAL A 126 5.22 -20.42 11.34
CA VAL A 126 6.51 -19.90 11.82
C VAL A 126 6.44 -19.74 13.34
N PRO A 127 6.70 -20.82 14.12
CA PRO A 127 6.57 -20.81 15.59
C PRO A 127 7.78 -20.15 16.27
N ASN A 128 8.16 -18.98 15.80
CA ASN A 128 9.23 -18.17 16.36
C ASN A 128 8.64 -16.89 16.99
N PRO A 129 8.64 -16.75 18.33
CA PRO A 129 8.04 -15.60 19.01
C PRO A 129 8.80 -14.28 18.77
N ASP A 130 10.03 -14.34 18.28
CA ASP A 130 10.79 -13.14 17.90
C ASP A 130 10.31 -12.55 16.55
N TRP A 131 9.59 -13.35 15.74
CA TRP A 131 9.07 -12.96 14.44
C TRP A 131 7.55 -12.84 14.43
N VAL A 132 6.87 -13.76 15.10
CA VAL A 132 5.41 -13.81 15.14
C VAL A 132 4.96 -13.86 16.59
N ALA A 133 4.22 -12.85 17.04
CA ALA A 133 3.70 -12.83 18.39
C ALA A 133 2.88 -14.10 18.69
N ARG A 134 3.10 -14.69 19.88
CA ARG A 134 2.32 -15.85 20.31
C ARG A 134 0.85 -15.51 20.39
N PRO A 135 -0.05 -16.33 19.84
CA PRO A 135 -1.48 -16.18 20.06
C PRO A 135 -1.81 -16.22 21.55
N THR A 136 -2.74 -15.39 21.96
CA THR A 136 -3.23 -15.29 23.34
C THR A 136 -4.75 -15.48 23.36
N ASN A 137 -5.35 -15.54 24.55
CA ASN A 137 -6.80 -15.60 24.71
C ASN A 137 -7.47 -14.20 24.72
N TYR A 138 -6.74 -13.19 24.25
CA TYR A 138 -7.22 -11.81 24.10
C TYR A 138 -6.62 -11.17 22.84
N ALA A 139 -7.30 -10.20 22.27
CA ALA A 139 -6.84 -9.42 21.14
C ALA A 139 -6.09 -8.16 21.59
N ARG A 140 -4.99 -7.85 20.91
CA ARG A 140 -4.26 -6.58 20.98
C ARG A 140 -3.64 -6.26 19.63
N SER A 141 -3.04 -5.09 19.46
CA SER A 141 -2.38 -4.71 18.20
C SER A 141 -3.30 -4.95 16.99
N HIS A 142 -2.86 -5.65 15.95
CA HIS A 142 -3.64 -5.99 14.76
C HIS A 142 -4.93 -6.77 15.07
N GLU A 143 -4.91 -7.71 16.02
CA GLU A 143 -6.11 -8.49 16.38
C GLU A 143 -7.21 -7.61 17.00
N SER A 144 -6.85 -6.46 17.57
CA SER A 144 -7.79 -5.44 18.06
C SER A 144 -8.10 -4.35 17.03
N ALA A 145 -7.57 -4.47 15.79
CA ALA A 145 -7.65 -3.49 14.73
C ALA A 145 -7.05 -2.11 15.10
N ARG A 146 -6.10 -2.07 16.05
CA ARG A 146 -5.49 -0.84 16.55
C ARG A 146 -4.03 -0.66 16.15
N SER A 147 -3.55 -1.49 15.24
CA SER A 147 -2.24 -1.34 14.61
C SER A 147 -2.36 -1.49 13.11
N VAL A 148 -1.41 -0.93 12.41
CA VAL A 148 -1.29 -1.01 10.95
C VAL A 148 0.16 -1.19 10.55
N ASP A 149 0.38 -2.01 9.51
CA ASP A 149 1.67 -2.10 8.83
C ASP A 149 1.62 -1.29 7.55
N VAL A 150 2.50 -0.30 7.44
CA VAL A 150 2.43 0.69 6.38
C VAL A 150 3.80 1.07 5.82
N THR A 151 3.77 1.58 4.58
CA THR A 151 4.90 2.27 3.95
C THR A 151 4.43 3.52 3.21
N LEU A 152 5.38 4.24 2.61
CA LEU A 152 5.13 5.43 1.81
C LEU A 152 5.30 5.16 0.32
N ALA A 153 4.47 5.78 -0.48
CA ALA A 153 4.64 5.79 -1.93
C ALA A 153 4.27 7.16 -2.51
N ARG A 154 4.70 7.40 -3.74
CA ARG A 154 4.30 8.56 -4.55
C ARG A 154 3.71 8.10 -5.87
N ALA A 155 2.81 8.89 -6.44
CA ALA A 155 2.26 8.61 -7.76
C ALA A 155 3.37 8.54 -8.82
N VAL A 156 3.28 7.57 -9.74
CA VAL A 156 4.19 7.48 -10.88
C VAL A 156 3.73 8.50 -11.93
N THR A 157 4.44 9.63 -12.01
CA THR A 157 4.19 10.68 -12.98
C THR A 157 5.39 10.75 -13.93
N GLY A 158 5.37 9.97 -15.00
CA GLY A 158 6.37 10.06 -16.11
C GLY A 158 7.79 9.61 -15.78
N GLY A 159 8.09 9.20 -14.57
CA GLY A 159 9.40 8.70 -14.13
C GLY A 159 9.53 7.18 -14.15
N SER A 160 10.76 6.67 -14.09
CA SER A 160 11.02 5.23 -13.92
C SER A 160 10.79 4.84 -12.44
N CYS A 161 9.96 3.82 -12.22
CA CYS A 161 9.85 3.15 -10.94
C CYS A 161 10.34 1.71 -11.10
N PRO A 162 11.33 1.25 -10.30
CA PRO A 162 11.74 -0.15 -10.34
C PRO A 162 10.54 -1.08 -10.13
N VAL A 163 10.47 -2.18 -10.88
CA VAL A 163 9.31 -3.10 -10.83
C VAL A 163 9.04 -3.58 -9.39
N ALA A 164 10.09 -3.89 -8.63
CA ALA A 164 9.99 -4.35 -7.25
C ALA A 164 9.41 -3.29 -6.28
N MET A 165 9.47 -2.00 -6.65
CA MET A 165 8.96 -0.88 -5.84
C MET A 165 7.58 -0.41 -6.29
N ARG A 166 7.06 -0.98 -7.39
CA ARG A 166 5.78 -0.56 -7.96
C ARG A 166 4.62 -1.22 -7.23
N ILE A 167 3.70 -0.40 -6.76
CA ILE A 167 2.39 -0.83 -6.25
C ILE A 167 1.31 -0.06 -6.99
N GLN A 168 0.51 -0.75 -7.79
CA GLN A 168 -0.52 -0.10 -8.62
C GLN A 168 0.10 1.05 -9.45
N ASN A 169 -0.44 2.27 -9.34
CA ASN A 169 0.06 3.47 -10.01
C ASN A 169 1.05 4.28 -9.14
N HIS A 170 1.64 3.64 -8.12
CA HIS A 170 2.54 4.29 -7.18
C HIS A 170 3.90 3.61 -7.14
N CYS A 171 4.91 4.36 -6.75
CA CYS A 171 6.27 3.90 -6.49
C CYS A 171 6.58 4.06 -5.01
N GLN A 172 6.89 2.94 -4.33
CA GLN A 172 7.28 2.96 -2.93
C GLN A 172 8.56 3.75 -2.72
N LEU A 173 8.69 4.38 -1.57
CA LEU A 173 9.97 4.90 -1.11
C LEU A 173 10.85 3.74 -0.63
N ASP A 174 12.16 3.87 -0.86
CA ASP A 174 13.13 2.93 -0.30
C ASP A 174 13.15 3.08 1.24
N MET A 175 12.82 2.02 1.94
CA MET A 175 12.85 1.93 3.40
C MET A 175 14.03 1.09 3.92
N GLY A 176 14.92 0.61 3.03
CA GLY A 176 16.12 -0.16 3.37
C GLY A 176 15.86 -1.65 3.58
N THR A 177 14.64 -2.07 3.89
CA THR A 177 14.20 -3.47 3.93
C THR A 177 12.81 -3.60 3.34
N GLY A 178 12.43 -4.84 2.99
CA GLY A 178 11.05 -5.18 2.67
C GLY A 178 10.16 -5.28 3.93
N PHE A 179 8.90 -5.60 3.69
CA PHE A 179 7.94 -6.01 4.72
C PHE A 179 8.30 -7.41 5.24
N ASP A 180 8.10 -7.66 6.53
CA ASP A 180 8.45 -8.93 7.18
C ASP A 180 9.95 -9.33 7.02
N ASP A 181 10.84 -8.35 6.95
CA ASP A 181 12.29 -8.58 7.06
C ASP A 181 12.65 -8.71 8.55
N PHE A 182 12.82 -9.94 9.02
CA PHE A 182 13.12 -10.23 10.43
C PHE A 182 14.63 -10.13 10.76
N THR A 183 15.30 -9.14 10.18
CA THR A 183 16.70 -8.83 10.49
C THR A 183 16.81 -7.55 11.34
N PRO A 184 17.91 -7.32 12.03
CA PRO A 184 18.11 -6.06 12.78
C PRO A 184 17.99 -4.79 11.94
N ARG A 185 18.16 -4.88 10.62
CA ARG A 185 17.94 -3.77 9.69
C ARG A 185 16.48 -3.30 9.65
N ALA A 186 15.53 -4.15 10.04
CA ALA A 186 14.10 -3.82 10.09
C ALA A 186 13.71 -2.99 11.33
N PHE A 187 14.55 -2.91 12.34
CA PHE A 187 14.26 -2.09 13.52
C PHE A 187 14.00 -0.64 13.12
N ALA A 188 13.02 -0.02 13.74
CA ALA A 188 12.51 1.30 13.36
C ALA A 188 13.58 2.38 13.33
N PHE A 189 14.60 2.26 14.19
CA PHE A 189 15.71 3.21 14.34
C PHE A 189 17.05 2.64 13.85
N ALA A 190 17.04 1.54 13.10
CA ALA A 190 18.28 0.95 12.57
C ALA A 190 19.02 1.93 11.66
N THR A 191 20.33 2.05 11.89
CA THR A 191 21.25 2.84 11.05
C THR A 191 22.30 1.98 10.36
N ASN A 192 22.67 0.85 10.96
CA ASN A 192 23.63 -0.09 10.39
C ASN A 192 23.01 -0.78 9.17
N ASP A 193 23.73 -0.80 8.06
CA ASP A 193 23.31 -1.39 6.78
C ASP A 193 21.96 -0.86 6.24
N VAL A 194 21.56 0.34 6.68
CA VAL A 194 20.40 1.09 6.19
C VAL A 194 20.88 2.41 5.61
N SER A 195 20.58 2.66 4.34
CA SER A 195 20.99 3.88 3.66
C SER A 195 20.44 5.14 4.35
N THR A 196 21.16 6.26 4.27
CA THR A 196 20.69 7.55 4.81
C THR A 196 19.34 7.95 4.21
N ALA A 197 19.10 7.64 2.94
CA ALA A 197 17.83 7.90 2.28
C ALA A 197 16.68 7.08 2.93
N ALA A 198 16.92 5.79 3.17
CA ALA A 198 15.94 4.92 3.84
C ALA A 198 15.68 5.36 5.28
N GLN A 199 16.74 5.73 6.04
CA GLN A 199 16.58 6.29 7.39
C GLN A 199 15.72 7.57 7.39
N SER A 200 15.93 8.45 6.40
CA SER A 200 15.15 9.68 6.24
C SER A 200 13.68 9.37 5.89
N ASN A 201 13.44 8.40 5.01
CA ASN A 201 12.08 7.98 4.65
C ASN A 201 11.34 7.37 5.84
N ARG A 202 12.00 6.51 6.64
CA ARG A 202 11.43 5.99 7.89
C ARG A 202 11.14 7.11 8.90
N ALA A 203 12.05 8.08 9.04
CA ALA A 203 11.84 9.22 9.93
C ALA A 203 10.63 10.07 9.50
N LEU A 204 10.45 10.27 8.19
CA LEU A 204 9.31 10.98 7.63
C LEU A 204 7.99 10.25 7.94
N LEU A 205 7.94 8.93 7.74
CA LEU A 205 6.77 8.11 8.07
C LEU A 205 6.45 8.19 9.57
N ARG A 206 7.45 7.96 10.43
CA ARG A 206 7.29 8.05 11.90
C ARG A 206 6.79 9.43 12.33
N HIS A 207 7.37 10.50 11.77
CA HIS A 207 6.95 11.85 12.12
C HIS A 207 5.47 12.08 11.76
N ALA A 208 5.06 11.69 10.55
CA ALA A 208 3.68 11.84 10.11
C ALA A 208 2.71 11.04 11.01
N MET A 209 3.03 9.79 11.33
CA MET A 209 2.19 8.94 12.18
C MET A 209 2.12 9.49 13.61
N ASN A 210 3.24 9.95 14.16
CA ASN A 210 3.29 10.54 15.50
C ASN A 210 2.44 11.82 15.63
N THR A 211 2.33 12.64 14.58
CA THR A 211 1.43 13.81 14.59
C THR A 211 -0.03 13.41 14.75
N GLY A 212 -0.37 12.19 14.36
CA GLY A 212 -1.69 11.58 14.56
C GLY A 212 -1.83 10.79 15.86
N GLY A 213 -0.81 10.78 16.74
CA GLY A 213 -0.82 10.01 17.98
C GLY A 213 -0.72 8.49 17.75
N ILE A 214 -0.10 8.08 16.64
CA ILE A 214 0.14 6.68 16.27
C ILE A 214 1.65 6.46 16.30
N THR A 215 2.13 5.51 17.12
CA THR A 215 3.54 5.34 17.44
C THR A 215 4.12 4.11 16.76
N VAL A 216 5.39 4.21 16.31
CA VAL A 216 6.07 3.06 15.73
C VAL A 216 6.43 2.04 16.82
N TYR A 217 6.32 0.76 16.50
CA TYR A 217 6.94 -0.32 17.26
C TYR A 217 8.45 -0.37 16.95
N GLU A 218 9.30 -0.41 17.97
CA GLU A 218 10.75 -0.31 17.78
C GLU A 218 11.35 -1.48 16.98
N GLY A 219 10.75 -2.66 17.06
CA GLY A 219 11.20 -3.86 16.36
C GLY A 219 10.97 -3.83 14.85
N GLU A 220 10.03 -2.99 14.35
CA GLU A 220 9.59 -3.00 12.95
C GLU A 220 9.29 -1.58 12.47
N TRP A 221 10.00 -1.10 11.43
CA TRP A 221 9.82 0.26 10.93
C TRP A 221 8.44 0.50 10.26
N TRP A 222 7.75 -0.56 9.86
CA TRP A 222 6.43 -0.50 9.20
C TRP A 222 5.26 -0.57 10.18
N HIS A 223 5.48 -1.11 11.39
CA HIS A 223 4.42 -1.37 12.37
C HIS A 223 4.13 -0.15 13.25
N PHE A 224 2.88 0.26 13.27
CA PHE A 224 2.42 1.44 14.00
C PHE A 224 1.20 1.13 14.87
N ASP A 225 1.33 1.46 16.16
CA ASP A 225 0.35 1.25 17.20
C ASP A 225 -0.46 2.51 17.48
N GLY A 226 -1.78 2.38 17.43
CA GLY A 226 -2.73 3.43 17.76
C GLY A 226 -3.25 3.34 19.21
N PRO A 227 -4.19 4.21 19.58
CA PRO A 227 -4.69 4.30 20.95
C PRO A 227 -5.25 2.97 21.48
N GLY A 228 -4.64 2.46 22.56
CA GLY A 228 -5.02 1.24 23.25
C GLY A 228 -4.72 -0.07 22.51
N SER A 229 -3.74 -0.08 21.62
CA SER A 229 -3.23 -1.28 20.94
C SER A 229 -2.64 -2.31 21.89
N ASP A 230 -2.05 -1.86 23.00
CA ASP A 230 -1.38 -2.64 24.05
C ASP A 230 -2.34 -3.30 25.04
N TYR A 231 -3.60 -2.85 25.13
CA TYR A 231 -4.58 -3.42 26.04
C TYR A 231 -5.19 -4.71 25.52
N GLY A 232 -5.19 -5.77 26.34
CA GLY A 232 -5.93 -7.00 26.07
C GLY A 232 -7.43 -6.74 26.01
N ARG A 233 -8.07 -7.19 24.92
CA ARG A 233 -9.50 -7.03 24.63
C ARG A 233 -10.11 -8.38 24.28
N PRO A 234 -11.43 -8.54 24.32
CA PRO A 234 -12.07 -9.72 23.74
C PRO A 234 -11.62 -9.93 22.29
N ILE A 235 -11.37 -11.18 21.92
CA ILE A 235 -11.04 -11.55 20.54
C ILE A 235 -12.19 -11.11 19.63
N LEU A 236 -11.86 -10.44 18.55
CA LEU A 236 -12.81 -10.06 17.53
C LEU A 236 -12.97 -11.23 16.54
N ASP A 237 -14.19 -11.72 16.42
CA ASP A 237 -14.57 -12.73 15.41
C ASP A 237 -15.33 -12.02 14.28
N VAL A 238 -14.58 -11.27 13.50
CA VAL A 238 -15.12 -10.40 12.44
C VAL A 238 -14.44 -10.75 11.12
N PRO A 239 -15.22 -10.88 10.01
CA PRO A 239 -14.64 -11.06 8.68
C PRO A 239 -13.78 -9.87 8.25
N VAL A 240 -12.74 -10.14 7.47
CA VAL A 240 -11.83 -9.09 6.90
C VAL A 240 -12.31 -8.54 5.55
N ASN A 241 -13.52 -8.91 5.10
CA ASN A 241 -14.11 -8.51 3.81
C ASN A 241 -15.42 -7.73 3.96
#